data_6fa47edd0d78bf792d7510ad6ab7033d
#
_entry.id   6fa47edd0d78bf792d7510ad6ab7033d
#
_cell.length_a   1.000
_cell.length_b   1.000
_cell.length_c   1.000
_cell.angle_alpha   90.00
_cell.angle_beta   90.00
_cell.angle_gamma   90.00
#
_symmetry.space_group_name_H-M   'P 1'
#
loop_
_entity.id
_entity.type
_entity.pdbx_description
1 polymer ?
#
loop_
_entity_poly.entity_id
_entity_poly.type
_entity_poly.pdbx_seq_one_letter_code
_entity_poly.pdbx_strand_id
1 'polypeptide(L)'
;MWMDRLYYGTDHMIGQDDYMPYLKDKFEIRLYDVNSSNLASFSDILTLSTDSLGEFKKGYGIIEDFYGNDSLKFAGKPTYQNVSWTIKGYVGLDSQQALVDLDRQVFDSATEKVGRPSRYMKDAYVLRDSGDGDSKFSRIWKWRGVWISSLGFGDADYKSSDIVKFNCTLEVSRAIYLGPRS
;
A
#
# COMPACT_ATOMS: atom_id res chain seq x y z
N MET A 1 -19.72 31.70 -16.70
CA MET A 1 -19.57 31.17 -18.07
C MET A 1 -18.79 29.84 -18.17
N TRP A 2 -18.24 29.32 -17.10
CA TRP A 2 -17.60 28.00 -17.06
C TRP A 2 -18.52 26.88 -16.51
N MET A 3 -19.52 27.26 -15.69
CA MET A 3 -20.48 26.31 -15.13
C MET A 3 -21.53 25.81 -16.12
N ASP A 4 -21.87 26.60 -17.13
CA ASP A 4 -22.91 26.22 -18.11
C ASP A 4 -22.49 25.07 -19.05
N ARG A 5 -21.19 24.85 -19.24
CA ARG A 5 -20.69 23.75 -20.07
C ARG A 5 -20.77 22.39 -19.37
N LEU A 6 -20.78 22.37 -18.05
CA LEU A 6 -20.94 21.14 -17.28
C LEU A 6 -22.38 20.63 -17.22
N TYR A 7 -23.36 21.52 -17.45
CA TYR A 7 -24.79 21.18 -17.32
C TYR A 7 -25.53 20.93 -18.61
N TYR A 8 -25.05 21.39 -19.77
CA TYR A 8 -25.84 21.38 -21.02
C TYR A 8 -25.16 20.77 -22.24
N GLY A 9 -23.96 20.22 -22.12
CA GLY A 9 -23.26 19.61 -23.25
C GLY A 9 -23.48 18.13 -23.32
N THR A 10 -24.55 17.67 -23.95
CA THR A 10 -24.92 16.26 -23.97
C THR A 10 -24.09 15.38 -24.90
N ASP A 11 -23.37 15.94 -25.87
CA ASP A 11 -22.73 15.14 -26.93
C ASP A 11 -21.24 14.93 -26.78
N HIS A 12 -20.59 15.58 -25.77
CA HIS A 12 -19.15 15.42 -25.50
C HIS A 12 -18.89 15.19 -24.01
N MET A 13 -19.87 14.73 -23.30
CA MET A 13 -19.75 14.44 -21.89
C MET A 13 -18.94 13.18 -21.70
N ILE A 14 -17.88 13.31 -20.94
CA ILE A 14 -17.33 12.25 -20.12
C ILE A 14 -18.52 11.50 -19.51
N GLY A 15 -18.63 10.19 -19.71
CA GLY A 15 -19.75 9.39 -19.21
C GLY A 15 -19.94 9.58 -17.71
N GLN A 16 -21.14 9.37 -17.21
CA GLN A 16 -21.41 9.51 -15.76
C GLN A 16 -20.48 8.64 -14.92
N ASP A 17 -20.09 7.49 -15.45
CA ASP A 17 -19.17 6.55 -14.82
C ASP A 17 -17.75 7.11 -14.66
N ASP A 18 -17.33 8.06 -15.51
CA ASP A 18 -16.02 8.69 -15.42
C ASP A 18 -15.87 9.61 -14.20
N TYR A 19 -16.97 10.02 -13.58
CA TYR A 19 -17.00 10.81 -12.34
C TYR A 19 -17.16 9.99 -11.08
N MET A 20 -17.24 8.65 -11.20
CA MET A 20 -17.39 7.78 -10.05
C MET A 20 -16.13 7.85 -9.18
N PRO A 21 -16.22 8.25 -7.90
CA PRO A 21 -15.05 8.36 -7.05
C PRO A 21 -14.55 6.98 -6.63
N TYR A 22 -13.24 6.83 -6.48
CA TYR A 22 -12.69 5.66 -5.81
C TYR A 22 -13.08 5.65 -4.34
N LEU A 23 -13.70 4.59 -3.89
CA LEU A 23 -14.08 4.40 -2.50
C LEU A 23 -12.88 3.94 -1.68
N LYS A 24 -12.77 4.45 -0.45
CA LYS A 24 -11.64 4.11 0.44
C LYS A 24 -11.67 2.66 0.92
N ASP A 25 -12.84 2.05 0.96
CA ASP A 25 -13.09 0.68 1.39
C ASP A 25 -12.88 -0.36 0.26
N LYS A 26 -12.69 0.09 -0.98
CA LYS A 26 -12.47 -0.77 -2.15
C LYS A 26 -10.98 -0.83 -2.49
N PHE A 27 -10.23 -1.55 -1.67
CA PHE A 27 -8.82 -1.81 -1.91
C PHE A 27 -8.44 -3.23 -1.51
N GLU A 28 -7.37 -3.71 -2.10
CA GLU A 28 -6.79 -5.02 -1.81
C GLU A 28 -5.26 -4.90 -1.84
N ILE A 29 -4.59 -5.57 -0.92
CA ILE A 29 -3.13 -5.70 -0.90
C ILE A 29 -2.76 -7.18 -0.93
N ARG A 30 -1.90 -7.58 -1.87
CA ARG A 30 -1.36 -8.95 -1.97
C ARG A 30 0.15 -8.93 -1.95
N LEU A 31 0.74 -9.83 -1.18
CA LEU A 31 2.18 -10.00 -1.06
C LEU A 31 2.66 -11.19 -1.88
N TYR A 32 3.74 -11.00 -2.61
CA TYR A 32 4.40 -12.02 -3.43
C TYR A 32 5.86 -12.12 -3.06
N ASP A 33 6.45 -13.27 -3.28
CA ASP A 33 7.89 -13.40 -3.15
C ASP A 33 8.62 -12.59 -4.23
N VAL A 34 9.77 -12.01 -3.90
CA VAL A 34 10.52 -11.13 -4.81
C VAL A 34 10.86 -11.86 -6.10
N ASN A 35 10.57 -11.20 -7.22
CA ASN A 35 10.77 -11.72 -8.57
C ASN A 35 10.06 -13.07 -8.86
N SER A 36 9.03 -13.38 -8.12
CA SER A 36 8.20 -14.57 -8.29
C SER A 36 6.75 -14.18 -8.56
N SER A 37 6.03 -15.03 -9.25
CA SER A 37 4.57 -14.99 -9.33
C SER A 37 3.90 -15.75 -8.20
N ASN A 38 4.70 -16.38 -7.31
CA ASN A 38 4.17 -17.13 -6.20
C ASN A 38 3.69 -16.18 -5.11
N LEU A 39 2.45 -16.38 -4.67
CA LEU A 39 1.89 -15.70 -3.53
C LEU A 39 2.66 -16.10 -2.27
N ALA A 40 3.00 -15.14 -1.43
CA ALA A 40 3.61 -15.46 -0.14
C ALA A 40 2.61 -16.29 0.69
N SER A 41 3.09 -17.28 1.43
CA SER A 41 2.27 -18.28 2.13
C SER A 41 1.23 -17.70 3.09
N PHE A 42 1.45 -16.49 3.57
CA PHE A 42 0.57 -15.74 4.50
C PHE A 42 -0.22 -14.62 3.82
N SER A 43 -0.03 -14.40 2.52
CA SER A 43 -0.62 -13.25 1.82
C SER A 43 -2.15 -13.24 1.87
N ASP A 44 -2.80 -14.37 1.66
CA ASP A 44 -4.27 -14.45 1.66
C ASP A 44 -4.85 -14.11 3.04
N ILE A 45 -4.23 -14.61 4.11
CA ILE A 45 -4.64 -14.33 5.49
C ILE A 45 -4.54 -12.83 5.77
N LEU A 46 -3.42 -12.21 5.40
CA LEU A 46 -3.17 -10.80 5.63
C LEU A 46 -4.07 -9.90 4.76
N THR A 47 -4.32 -10.29 3.51
CA THR A 47 -5.25 -9.60 2.63
C THR A 47 -6.65 -9.54 3.22
N LEU A 48 -7.18 -10.69 3.67
CA LEU A 48 -8.50 -10.79 4.28
C LEU A 48 -8.61 -10.08 5.62
N SER A 49 -7.50 -10.00 6.37
CA SER A 49 -7.46 -9.38 7.69
C SER A 49 -7.13 -7.88 7.65
N THR A 50 -6.85 -7.32 6.48
CA THR A 50 -6.50 -5.90 6.34
C THR A 50 -7.70 -5.01 6.71
N ASP A 51 -7.48 -4.09 7.67
CA ASP A 51 -8.44 -3.07 8.07
C ASP A 51 -8.21 -1.77 7.31
N SER A 52 -6.97 -1.30 7.32
CA SER A 52 -6.61 -0.06 6.63
C SER A 52 -5.17 -0.09 6.10
N LEU A 53 -4.96 0.63 5.02
CA LEU A 53 -3.66 0.88 4.43
C LEU A 53 -3.46 2.39 4.34
N GLY A 54 -2.37 2.88 4.92
CA GLY A 54 -2.04 4.29 4.94
C GLY A 54 -1.71 4.85 3.56
N GLU A 55 -1.56 6.15 3.51
CA GLU A 55 -1.22 6.84 2.29
C GLU A 55 0.23 6.52 1.88
N PHE A 56 0.40 6.10 0.63
CA PHE A 56 1.71 5.97 0.02
C PHE A 56 2.14 7.31 -0.59
N LYS A 57 3.31 7.81 -0.18
CA LYS A 57 3.86 9.07 -0.67
C LYS A 57 5.17 8.86 -1.39
N LYS A 58 5.27 9.48 -2.56
CA LYS A 58 6.50 9.60 -3.32
C LYS A 58 6.94 11.05 -3.31
N GLY A 59 8.13 11.32 -2.82
CA GLY A 59 8.78 12.63 -2.86
C GLY A 59 9.95 12.66 -3.84
N TYR A 60 10.45 13.85 -4.09
CA TYR A 60 11.66 14.07 -4.86
C TYR A 60 12.60 14.97 -4.05
N GLY A 61 13.87 14.65 -4.02
CA GLY A 61 14.89 15.60 -3.58
C GLY A 61 14.85 16.83 -4.49
N ILE A 62 15.24 17.98 -3.94
CA ILE A 62 15.36 19.22 -4.70
C ILE A 62 16.86 19.50 -4.84
N ILE A 63 17.29 19.72 -6.08
CA ILE A 63 18.64 20.18 -6.40
C ILE A 63 18.48 21.65 -6.78
N GLU A 64 19.10 22.55 -6.03
CA GLU A 64 19.15 23.97 -6.35
C GLU A 64 20.47 24.31 -7.02
N ASP A 65 20.39 25.02 -8.13
CA ASP A 65 21.53 25.60 -8.82
C ASP A 65 21.34 27.11 -8.91
N PHE A 66 22.39 27.87 -8.63
CA PHE A 66 22.34 29.31 -8.59
C PHE A 66 22.95 29.87 -9.87
N TYR A 67 22.19 30.67 -10.58
CA TYR A 67 22.64 31.40 -11.75
C TYR A 67 22.48 32.91 -11.53
N GLY A 68 23.56 33.60 -11.19
CA GLY A 68 23.50 35.02 -10.81
C GLY A 68 22.71 35.21 -9.51
N ASN A 69 21.66 36.03 -9.57
CA ASN A 69 20.78 36.29 -8.40
C ASN A 69 19.54 35.36 -8.37
N ASP A 70 19.38 34.49 -9.36
CA ASP A 70 18.25 33.58 -9.46
C ASP A 70 18.67 32.15 -9.06
N SER A 71 17.72 31.38 -8.49
CA SER A 71 17.90 29.96 -8.20
C SER A 71 16.98 29.14 -9.11
N LEU A 72 17.56 28.11 -9.73
CA LEU A 72 16.84 27.11 -10.49
C LEU A 72 16.69 25.83 -9.65
N LYS A 73 15.50 25.25 -9.63
CA LYS A 73 15.20 24.05 -8.86
C LYS A 73 14.94 22.87 -9.78
N PHE A 74 15.73 21.82 -9.62
CA PHE A 74 15.63 20.59 -10.39
C PHE A 74 15.14 19.45 -9.49
N ALA A 75 14.43 18.48 -10.10
CA ALA A 75 14.04 17.26 -9.41
C ALA A 75 15.26 16.35 -9.18
N GLY A 76 15.51 16.02 -7.93
CA GLY A 76 16.52 15.05 -7.52
C GLY A 76 15.98 13.61 -7.49
N LYS A 77 16.64 12.75 -6.71
CA LYS A 77 16.27 11.34 -6.57
C LYS A 77 14.89 11.19 -5.92
N PRO A 78 14.05 10.23 -6.42
CA PRO A 78 12.80 9.92 -5.77
C PRO A 78 13.03 9.26 -4.40
N THR A 79 12.21 9.64 -3.43
CA THR A 79 12.14 9.02 -2.10
C THR A 79 10.74 8.46 -1.90
N TYR A 80 10.65 7.32 -1.25
CA TYR A 80 9.40 6.66 -0.91
C TYR A 80 9.24 6.68 0.60
N GLN A 81 8.07 7.12 1.07
CA GLN A 81 7.78 7.13 2.49
C GLN A 81 7.24 5.76 2.91
N ASN A 82 7.42 5.44 4.18
CA ASN A 82 6.81 4.28 4.78
C ASN A 82 5.29 4.38 4.79
N VAL A 83 4.62 3.23 4.87
CA VAL A 83 3.16 3.12 4.84
C VAL A 83 2.69 2.41 6.10
N SER A 84 1.73 3.00 6.80
CA SER A 84 1.06 2.32 7.91
C SER A 84 0.09 1.27 7.38
N TRP A 85 0.08 0.10 8.00
CA TRP A 85 -0.80 -1.01 7.67
C TRP A 85 -1.42 -1.57 8.93
N THR A 86 -2.74 -1.54 9.00
CA THR A 86 -3.50 -2.03 10.15
C THR A 86 -4.23 -3.31 9.77
N ILE A 87 -4.08 -4.31 10.59
CA ILE A 87 -4.62 -5.66 10.40
C ILE A 87 -5.51 -6.02 11.57
N LYS A 88 -6.69 -6.57 11.31
CA LYS A 88 -7.60 -7.08 12.33
C LYS A 88 -7.18 -8.47 12.77
N GLY A 89 -7.28 -8.71 14.08
CA GLY A 89 -7.12 -10.03 14.65
C GLY A 89 -8.39 -10.85 14.52
N TYR A 90 -8.33 -11.99 13.85
CA TYR A 90 -9.43 -12.96 13.76
C TYR A 90 -8.99 -14.29 14.32
N VAL A 91 -9.84 -14.90 15.15
CA VAL A 91 -9.55 -16.20 15.80
C VAL A 91 -9.32 -17.32 14.78
N GLY A 92 -10.02 -17.30 13.67
CA GLY A 92 -9.95 -18.37 12.66
C GLY A 92 -8.90 -18.16 11.55
N LEU A 93 -8.33 -16.95 11.42
CA LEU A 93 -7.40 -16.64 10.33
C LEU A 93 -5.93 -16.60 10.75
N ASP A 94 -5.66 -16.65 12.05
CA ASP A 94 -4.30 -16.62 12.60
C ASP A 94 -3.38 -15.50 12.03
N SER A 95 -3.99 -14.31 11.88
CA SER A 95 -3.32 -13.14 11.30
C SER A 95 -2.11 -12.68 12.14
N GLN A 96 -2.16 -12.90 13.45
CA GLN A 96 -1.05 -12.60 14.34
C GLN A 96 0.17 -13.48 14.02
N GLN A 97 -0.03 -14.79 13.86
CA GLN A 97 1.06 -15.72 13.51
C GLN A 97 1.67 -15.36 12.16
N ALA A 98 0.83 -15.01 11.18
CA ALA A 98 1.30 -14.57 9.86
C ALA A 98 2.20 -13.33 9.95
N LEU A 99 1.86 -12.36 10.80
CA LEU A 99 2.69 -11.17 11.04
C LEU A 99 4.00 -11.50 11.75
N VAL A 100 3.95 -12.36 12.76
CA VAL A 100 5.15 -12.83 13.47
C VAL A 100 6.08 -13.58 12.53
N ASP A 101 5.55 -14.39 11.62
CA ASP A 101 6.36 -15.13 10.65
C ASP A 101 7.00 -14.21 9.61
N LEU A 102 6.34 -13.11 9.24
CA LEU A 102 6.93 -12.04 8.43
C LEU A 102 8.07 -11.34 9.15
N ASP A 103 7.84 -10.94 10.39
CA ASP A 103 8.82 -10.27 11.23
C ASP A 103 10.05 -11.14 11.48
N ARG A 104 9.87 -12.43 11.77
CA ARG A 104 10.96 -13.40 11.92
C ARG A 104 11.82 -13.56 10.67
N GLN A 105 11.28 -13.30 9.49
CA GLN A 105 12.09 -13.30 8.26
C GLN A 105 13.05 -12.11 8.22
N VAL A 106 12.73 -11.00 8.88
CA VAL A 106 13.60 -9.81 9.01
C VAL A 106 14.63 -10.06 10.11
N PHE A 107 14.15 -10.41 11.30
CA PHE A 107 15.00 -10.69 12.47
C PHE A 107 14.40 -11.80 13.31
N ASP A 108 15.15 -12.85 13.52
CA ASP A 108 14.74 -13.95 14.39
C ASP A 108 15.32 -13.75 15.80
N SER A 109 14.47 -13.34 16.73
CA SER A 109 14.85 -13.06 18.11
C SER A 109 15.35 -14.30 18.88
N ALA A 110 14.98 -15.51 18.44
CA ALA A 110 15.44 -16.74 19.08
C ALA A 110 16.88 -17.11 18.72
N THR A 111 17.28 -16.79 17.49
CA THR A 111 18.62 -17.11 16.98
C THR A 111 19.52 -15.87 16.83
N GLU A 112 18.98 -14.68 17.13
CA GLU A 112 19.64 -13.37 16.99
C GLU A 112 20.22 -13.13 15.57
N LYS A 113 19.56 -13.67 14.54
CA LYS A 113 20.03 -13.56 13.16
C LYS A 113 19.16 -12.62 12.35
N VAL A 114 19.82 -11.74 11.61
CA VAL A 114 19.19 -10.92 10.58
C VAL A 114 18.97 -11.75 9.32
N GLY A 115 17.76 -11.69 8.78
CA GLY A 115 17.40 -12.38 7.54
C GLY A 115 18.10 -11.79 6.31
N ARG A 116 18.16 -12.57 5.24
CA ARG A 116 18.67 -12.09 3.95
C ARG A 116 17.58 -11.25 3.26
N PRO A 117 17.90 -10.11 2.61
CA PRO A 117 16.94 -9.29 1.89
C PRO A 117 16.07 -10.07 0.90
N SER A 118 16.65 -11.05 0.20
CA SER A 118 15.92 -11.91 -0.74
C SER A 118 14.84 -12.78 -0.08
N ARG A 119 14.88 -12.95 1.24
CA ARG A 119 13.92 -13.74 2.00
C ARG A 119 12.81 -12.90 2.61
N TYR A 120 13.15 -11.76 3.22
CA TYR A 120 12.18 -10.94 3.92
C TYR A 120 11.52 -9.87 3.07
N MET A 121 12.21 -9.36 2.03
CA MET A 121 11.60 -8.42 1.11
C MET A 121 10.55 -9.13 0.26
N LYS A 122 9.42 -8.47 0.05
CA LYS A 122 8.31 -8.96 -0.77
C LYS A 122 7.97 -7.95 -1.85
N ASP A 123 7.30 -8.39 -2.91
CA ASP A 123 6.62 -7.50 -3.84
C ASP A 123 5.15 -7.43 -3.42
N ALA A 124 4.59 -6.23 -3.32
CA ALA A 124 3.17 -6.04 -3.00
C ALA A 124 2.42 -5.46 -4.19
N TYR A 125 1.25 -6.00 -4.47
CA TYR A 125 0.30 -5.42 -5.40
C TYR A 125 -0.83 -4.78 -4.62
N VAL A 126 -1.04 -3.49 -4.85
CA VAL A 126 -2.11 -2.72 -4.24
C VAL A 126 -3.11 -2.38 -5.32
N LEU A 127 -4.30 -2.94 -5.19
CA LEU A 127 -5.43 -2.70 -6.07
C LEU A 127 -6.36 -1.69 -5.41
N ARG A 128 -6.81 -0.70 -6.16
CA ARG A 128 -7.95 0.14 -5.82
C ARG A 128 -9.03 -0.06 -6.87
N ASP A 129 -10.23 -0.38 -6.43
CA ASP A 129 -11.36 -0.66 -7.29
C ASP A 129 -12.44 0.41 -7.14
N SER A 130 -13.21 0.65 -8.19
CA SER A 130 -14.42 1.48 -8.15
C SER A 130 -15.57 0.81 -7.39
N GLY A 131 -15.55 -0.53 -7.32
CA GLY A 131 -16.58 -1.33 -6.66
C GLY A 131 -17.78 -1.68 -7.54
N ASP A 132 -17.78 -1.27 -8.81
CA ASP A 132 -18.82 -1.61 -9.80
C ASP A 132 -18.58 -2.95 -10.51
N GLY A 133 -17.41 -3.57 -10.27
CA GLY A 133 -17.01 -4.82 -10.91
C GLY A 133 -16.38 -4.63 -12.30
N ASP A 134 -16.33 -3.40 -12.83
CA ASP A 134 -15.66 -3.14 -14.09
C ASP A 134 -14.15 -2.91 -13.86
N SER A 135 -13.34 -3.83 -14.37
CA SER A 135 -11.88 -3.79 -14.29
C SER A 135 -11.25 -2.53 -14.94
N LYS A 136 -11.97 -1.87 -15.84
CA LYS A 136 -11.54 -0.63 -16.50
C LYS A 136 -11.21 0.48 -15.50
N PHE A 137 -11.94 0.54 -14.40
CA PHE A 137 -11.75 1.56 -13.37
C PHE A 137 -10.82 1.13 -12.24
N SER A 138 -10.40 -0.13 -12.22
CA SER A 138 -9.43 -0.61 -11.24
C SER A 138 -8.03 -0.06 -11.51
N ARG A 139 -7.30 0.27 -10.47
CA ARG A 139 -5.92 0.79 -10.55
C ARG A 139 -4.98 -0.05 -9.74
N ILE A 140 -3.86 -0.45 -10.35
CA ILE A 140 -2.89 -1.34 -9.75
C ILE A 140 -1.57 -0.62 -9.56
N TRP A 141 -1.05 -0.70 -8.35
CA TRP A 141 0.31 -0.33 -8.01
C TRP A 141 1.12 -1.57 -7.64
N LYS A 142 2.32 -1.68 -8.18
CA LYS A 142 3.30 -2.67 -7.75
C LYS A 142 4.34 -1.98 -6.87
N TRP A 143 4.41 -2.39 -5.62
CA TRP A 143 5.46 -1.99 -4.69
C TRP A 143 6.52 -3.08 -4.63
N ARG A 144 7.78 -2.70 -4.77
CA ARG A 144 8.91 -3.60 -4.76
C ARG A 144 9.76 -3.42 -3.51
N GLY A 145 10.27 -4.54 -2.99
CA GLY A 145 11.12 -4.53 -1.81
C GLY A 145 10.38 -4.03 -0.58
N VAL A 146 9.18 -4.55 -0.35
CA VAL A 146 8.33 -4.25 0.81
C VAL A 146 8.71 -5.14 1.96
N TRP A 147 8.88 -4.57 3.16
CA TRP A 147 9.15 -5.31 4.39
C TRP A 147 8.61 -4.55 5.60
N ILE A 148 8.41 -5.26 6.71
CA ILE A 148 7.90 -4.69 7.95
C ILE A 148 9.09 -4.09 8.73
N SER A 149 9.05 -2.77 8.96
CA SER A 149 10.05 -2.08 9.77
C SER A 149 9.63 -1.91 11.23
N SER A 150 8.34 -2.03 11.51
CA SER A 150 7.79 -1.94 12.87
C SER A 150 6.52 -2.76 12.95
N LEU A 151 6.35 -3.49 14.04
CA LEU A 151 5.18 -4.32 14.33
C LEU A 151 4.68 -4.05 15.74
N GLY A 152 3.43 -3.58 15.87
CA GLY A 152 2.72 -3.41 17.12
C GLY A 152 1.62 -4.46 17.28
N PHE A 153 1.58 -5.15 18.41
CA PHE A 153 0.65 -6.25 18.67
C PHE A 153 -0.70 -5.82 19.24
N GLY A 154 -1.01 -4.52 19.20
CA GLY A 154 -2.25 -3.98 19.72
C GLY A 154 -2.29 -3.91 21.26
N ASP A 155 -3.29 -3.21 21.74
CA ASP A 155 -3.55 -3.07 23.18
C ASP A 155 -4.53 -4.14 23.65
N ALA A 156 -4.41 -4.55 24.91
CA ALA A 156 -5.36 -5.42 25.56
C ALA A 156 -6.03 -4.66 26.73
N ASP A 157 -7.35 -4.48 26.66
CA ASP A 157 -8.14 -3.83 27.71
C ASP A 157 -9.38 -4.67 28.03
N TYR A 158 -9.51 -5.05 29.31
CA TYR A 158 -10.67 -5.80 29.78
C TYR A 158 -11.99 -5.01 29.76
N LYS A 159 -11.91 -3.69 29.62
CA LYS A 159 -13.09 -2.81 29.61
C LYS A 159 -13.62 -2.55 28.20
N SER A 160 -12.85 -2.87 27.18
CA SER A 160 -13.23 -2.69 25.78
C SER A 160 -13.59 -4.03 25.14
N SER A 161 -14.69 -4.04 24.37
CA SER A 161 -15.08 -5.18 23.52
C SER A 161 -14.66 -4.97 22.08
N ASP A 162 -13.69 -4.09 21.83
CA ASP A 162 -13.21 -3.77 20.50
C ASP A 162 -12.35 -4.89 19.90
N ILE A 163 -12.33 -4.95 18.56
CA ILE A 163 -11.50 -5.91 17.82
C ILE A 163 -10.03 -5.53 18.01
N VAL A 164 -9.20 -6.51 18.33
CA VAL A 164 -7.75 -6.33 18.40
C VAL A 164 -7.21 -5.97 17.01
N LYS A 165 -6.40 -4.91 16.95
CA LYS A 165 -5.76 -4.45 15.71
C LYS A 165 -4.25 -4.46 15.87
N PHE A 166 -3.57 -4.98 14.86
CA PHE A 166 -2.12 -4.98 14.76
C PHE A 166 -1.70 -3.84 13.84
N ASN A 167 -0.80 -2.99 14.32
CA ASN A 167 -0.31 -1.86 13.55
C ASN A 167 1.11 -2.14 13.05
N CYS A 168 1.27 -2.16 11.73
CA CYS A 168 2.55 -2.39 11.10
C CYS A 168 2.98 -1.15 10.31
N THR A 169 4.29 -0.95 10.21
CA THR A 169 4.88 0.01 9.28
C THR A 169 5.61 -0.75 8.19
N LEU A 170 5.23 -0.50 6.95
CA LEU A 170 5.86 -1.07 5.76
C LEU A 170 6.85 -0.09 5.16
N GLU A 171 8.07 -0.55 4.94
CA GLU A 171 9.04 0.15 4.09
C GLU A 171 8.85 -0.29 2.64
N VAL A 172 8.93 0.66 1.71
CA VAL A 172 8.76 0.42 0.28
C VAL A 172 9.97 0.96 -0.47
N SER A 173 10.73 0.08 -1.10
CA SER A 173 11.93 0.51 -1.84
C SER A 173 11.59 1.20 -3.16
N ARG A 174 10.54 0.78 -3.83
CA ARG A 174 10.10 1.35 -5.11
C ARG A 174 8.64 1.05 -5.38
N ALA A 175 7.94 2.03 -5.96
CA ALA A 175 6.56 1.84 -6.42
C ALA A 175 6.45 2.11 -7.93
N ILE A 176 5.71 1.27 -8.62
CA ILE A 176 5.45 1.33 -10.05
C ILE A 176 3.94 1.30 -10.26
N TYR A 177 3.44 2.29 -11.00
CA TYR A 177 2.04 2.29 -11.42
C TYR A 177 1.89 1.42 -12.67
N LEU A 178 1.03 0.43 -12.61
CA LEU A 178 0.78 -0.51 -13.72
C LEU A 178 -0.42 -0.11 -14.59
N GLY A 179 -1.17 0.90 -14.16
CA GLY A 179 -2.36 1.34 -14.90
C GLY A 179 -3.64 0.61 -14.50
N PRO A 180 -4.68 0.67 -15.35
CA PRO A 180 -5.91 -0.09 -15.14
C PRO A 180 -5.63 -1.58 -15.28
N ARG A 181 -6.47 -2.38 -14.64
CA ARG A 181 -6.44 -3.84 -14.81
C ARG A 181 -6.84 -4.17 -16.25
N SER A 182 -5.96 -4.82 -16.99
CA SER A 182 -6.27 -5.39 -18.32
C SER A 182 -6.89 -6.76 -18.19
#